data_df346fc68bcbf386b1849154a4c522d1
#
_entry.id   df346fc68bcbf386b1849154a4c522d1
#
_cell.length_a   1.000
_cell.length_b   1.000
_cell.length_c   1.000
_cell.angle_alpha   90.00
_cell.angle_beta   90.00
_cell.angle_gamma   90.00
#
_symmetry.space_group_name_H-M   'P 1'
#
loop_
_entity.id
_entity.type
_entity.pdbx_description
1 polymer ?
#
loop_
_entity_poly.entity_id
_entity_poly.type
_entity_poly.pdbx_seq_one_letter_code
_entity_poly.pdbx_strand_id
1 'polypeptide(L)'
;MAATGIVTRPASNVTLHVGAPGSAVASETAALLNESLGSGFIQPSALAELTAEGGGVLIRARGRGGELLGAGTARVLDQASHAVLQDRLRLPGVDAGLVGELKSIVVAPAARGMGVGSTVLAACLDFLKARGCHDVVSASWVSADPEHSSLGMLERAGFAQVATIPAFWADDQQAAGYLCPLCGDGCVCAAVILVLPLEGRDSRR
;
A
#
# COMPACT_ATOMS: atom_id res chain seq x y z
N MET A 1 19.90 -8.01 9.50
CA MET A 1 19.66 -8.79 8.28
C MET A 1 18.17 -9.02 8.16
N ALA A 2 17.48 -8.33 7.25
CA ALA A 2 16.06 -8.57 6.98
C ALA A 2 15.96 -9.90 6.21
N ALA A 3 15.23 -10.87 6.76
CA ALA A 3 15.04 -12.16 6.12
C ALA A 3 14.20 -12.00 4.86
N THR A 4 14.79 -12.26 3.71
CA THR A 4 14.04 -12.38 2.44
C THR A 4 13.35 -13.74 2.47
N GLY A 5 12.02 -13.75 2.63
CA GLY A 5 11.22 -14.96 2.68
C GLY A 5 10.41 -15.17 1.39
N ILE A 6 10.27 -16.43 0.97
CA ILE A 6 9.33 -16.85 -0.07
C ILE A 6 8.16 -17.51 0.65
N VAL A 7 6.93 -16.96 0.48
CA VAL A 7 5.71 -17.55 1.04
C VAL A 7 4.84 -18.03 -0.13
N THR A 8 4.60 -19.32 -0.22
CA THR A 8 3.68 -19.90 -1.21
C THR A 8 2.31 -20.10 -0.59
N ARG A 9 1.27 -19.53 -1.20
CA ARG A 9 -0.14 -19.81 -0.87
C ARG A 9 -0.74 -20.76 -1.91
N PRO A 10 -1.43 -21.86 -1.48
CA PRO A 10 -1.81 -22.95 -2.39
C PRO A 10 -2.98 -22.68 -3.35
N ALA A 11 -3.63 -21.52 -3.30
CA ALA A 11 -4.83 -21.25 -4.11
C ALA A 11 -4.59 -20.39 -5.37
N SER A 12 -3.37 -19.91 -5.59
CA SER A 12 -3.05 -19.11 -6.77
C SER A 12 -1.67 -19.52 -7.30
N ASN A 13 -1.53 -19.55 -8.62
CA ASN A 13 -0.25 -19.74 -9.32
C ASN A 13 0.70 -18.54 -9.09
N VAL A 14 0.74 -18.03 -7.86
CA VAL A 14 1.42 -16.81 -7.46
C VAL A 14 2.43 -17.11 -6.37
N THR A 15 3.66 -16.71 -6.58
CA THR A 15 4.72 -16.72 -5.58
C THR A 15 4.89 -15.33 -5.00
N LEU A 16 4.85 -15.20 -3.66
CA LEU A 16 5.13 -13.94 -2.99
C LEU A 16 6.61 -13.83 -2.63
N HIS A 17 7.19 -12.70 -2.96
CA HIS A 17 8.53 -12.31 -2.57
C HIS A 17 8.43 -11.12 -1.60
N VAL A 18 9.02 -11.28 -0.42
CA VAL A 18 8.99 -10.30 0.67
C VAL A 18 10.40 -9.78 0.93
N GLY A 19 10.54 -8.47 1.06
CA GLY A 19 11.79 -7.84 1.49
C GLY A 19 12.45 -6.95 0.45
N ALA A 20 13.68 -6.52 0.77
CA ALA A 20 14.43 -5.57 -0.04
C ALA A 20 14.68 -6.08 -1.46
N PRO A 21 14.36 -5.29 -2.48
CA PRO A 21 14.64 -5.65 -3.86
C PRO A 21 16.10 -5.35 -4.21
N GLY A 22 16.74 -6.20 -5.03
CA GLY A 22 17.92 -5.79 -5.78
C GLY A 22 17.55 -4.73 -6.82
N SER A 23 18.54 -4.00 -7.38
CA SER A 23 18.31 -2.84 -8.24
C SER A 23 17.40 -3.10 -9.45
N ALA A 24 17.60 -4.21 -10.16
CA ALA A 24 16.77 -4.57 -11.31
C ALA A 24 15.31 -4.83 -10.91
N VAL A 25 15.09 -5.50 -9.77
CA VAL A 25 13.77 -5.79 -9.23
C VAL A 25 13.09 -4.52 -8.70
N ALA A 26 13.85 -3.60 -8.11
CA ALA A 26 13.35 -2.30 -7.70
C ALA A 26 12.85 -1.48 -8.90
N SER A 27 13.62 -1.47 -9.99
CA SER A 27 13.24 -0.77 -11.23
C SER A 27 11.97 -1.37 -11.87
N GLU A 28 11.88 -2.70 -11.98
CA GLU A 28 10.68 -3.38 -12.49
C GLU A 28 9.44 -3.07 -11.63
N THR A 29 9.60 -3.09 -10.30
CA THR A 29 8.50 -2.82 -9.38
C THR A 29 8.07 -1.36 -9.42
N ALA A 30 9.02 -0.42 -9.46
CA ALA A 30 8.74 1.00 -9.62
C ALA A 30 8.02 1.29 -10.95
N ALA A 31 8.39 0.61 -12.04
CA ALA A 31 7.70 0.75 -13.32
C ALA A 31 6.21 0.37 -13.21
N LEU A 32 5.89 -0.77 -12.59
CA LEU A 32 4.50 -1.20 -12.37
C LEU A 32 3.71 -0.20 -11.49
N LEU A 33 4.33 0.31 -10.42
CA LEU A 33 3.69 1.30 -9.54
C LEU A 33 3.46 2.63 -10.30
N ASN A 34 4.44 3.09 -11.06
CA ASN A 34 4.36 4.34 -11.81
C ASN A 34 3.33 4.28 -12.95
N GLU A 35 3.20 3.14 -13.63
CA GLU A 35 2.18 2.94 -14.65
C GLU A 35 0.76 3.08 -14.08
N SER A 36 0.55 2.63 -12.85
CA SER A 36 -0.78 2.58 -12.22
C SER A 36 -1.10 3.81 -11.37
N LEU A 37 -0.11 4.40 -10.69
CA LEU A 37 -0.30 5.46 -9.69
C LEU A 37 0.14 6.83 -10.18
N GLY A 38 0.90 6.88 -11.26
CA GLY A 38 1.36 8.12 -11.89
C GLY A 38 2.83 8.08 -12.30
N SER A 39 3.12 8.63 -13.46
CA SER A 39 4.50 8.67 -13.98
C SER A 39 5.39 9.49 -13.03
N GLY A 40 6.45 8.86 -12.51
CA GLY A 40 7.35 9.47 -11.54
C GLY A 40 6.88 9.39 -10.07
N PHE A 41 5.78 8.68 -9.78
CA PHE A 41 5.22 8.53 -8.42
C PHE A 41 6.23 7.95 -7.43
N ILE A 42 7.06 6.99 -7.85
CA ILE A 42 8.08 6.40 -6.99
C ILE A 42 9.38 6.13 -7.75
N GLN A 43 10.50 6.41 -7.07
CA GLN A 43 11.82 6.06 -7.56
C GLN A 43 12.22 4.66 -7.07
N PRO A 44 13.04 3.89 -7.84
CA PRO A 44 13.53 2.58 -7.40
C PRO A 44 14.28 2.63 -6.06
N SER A 45 15.04 3.70 -5.78
CA SER A 45 15.74 3.92 -4.52
C SER A 45 14.79 3.99 -3.32
N ALA A 46 13.64 4.65 -3.49
CA ALA A 46 12.65 4.78 -2.42
C ALA A 46 12.05 3.42 -1.99
N LEU A 47 11.97 2.44 -2.90
CA LEU A 47 11.56 1.07 -2.56
C LEU A 47 12.63 0.35 -1.72
N ALA A 48 13.91 0.61 -1.99
CA ALA A 48 15.00 0.07 -1.19
C ALA A 48 15.05 0.73 0.20
N GLU A 49 14.90 2.05 0.28
CA GLU A 49 14.86 2.83 1.51
C GLU A 49 13.68 2.39 2.42
N LEU A 50 12.50 2.20 1.84
CA LEU A 50 11.32 1.71 2.57
C LEU A 50 11.61 0.42 3.35
N THR A 51 12.46 -0.44 2.81
CA THR A 51 12.76 -1.76 3.40
C THR A 51 14.05 -1.80 4.21
N ALA A 52 14.91 -0.78 4.10
CA ALA A 52 16.27 -0.79 4.67
C ALA A 52 16.29 -0.85 6.20
N GLU A 53 15.43 -0.09 6.86
CA GLU A 53 15.38 0.01 8.33
C GLU A 53 14.42 -1.00 8.98
N GLY A 54 13.83 -1.88 8.18
CA GLY A 54 12.88 -2.89 8.67
C GLY A 54 11.53 -2.33 9.14
N GLY A 55 11.31 -1.02 9.04
CA GLY A 55 10.02 -0.38 9.34
C GLY A 55 8.98 -0.55 8.24
N GLY A 56 9.42 -0.90 7.02
CA GLY A 56 8.55 -1.12 5.88
C GLY A 56 8.77 -2.46 5.19
N VAL A 57 7.84 -2.80 4.31
CA VAL A 57 7.88 -4.01 3.49
C VAL A 57 7.47 -3.71 2.06
N LEU A 58 8.13 -4.38 1.12
CA LEU A 58 7.71 -4.53 -0.26
C LEU A 58 7.29 -5.98 -0.50
N ILE A 59 6.05 -6.20 -0.86
CA ILE A 59 5.49 -7.48 -1.27
C ILE A 59 5.36 -7.49 -2.79
N ARG A 60 5.87 -8.52 -3.45
CA ARG A 60 5.80 -8.71 -4.89
C ARG A 60 5.18 -10.05 -5.20
N ALA A 61 4.16 -10.06 -6.03
CA ALA A 61 3.48 -11.26 -6.50
C ALA A 61 3.97 -11.59 -7.92
N ARG A 62 4.55 -12.79 -8.09
CA ARG A 62 5.04 -13.27 -9.39
C ARG A 62 4.28 -14.50 -9.84
N GLY A 63 4.05 -14.58 -11.13
CA GLY A 63 3.48 -15.75 -11.80
C GLY A 63 4.50 -16.89 -11.96
N ARG A 64 4.04 -18.00 -12.51
CA ARG A 64 4.90 -19.18 -12.75
C ARG A 64 6.03 -18.94 -13.74
N GLY A 65 5.84 -18.04 -14.68
CA GLY A 65 6.86 -17.61 -15.65
C GLY A 65 7.83 -16.56 -15.08
N GLY A 66 7.68 -16.16 -13.81
CA GLY A 66 8.49 -15.14 -13.17
C GLY A 66 8.04 -13.71 -13.41
N GLU A 67 6.97 -13.49 -14.19
CA GLU A 67 6.39 -12.18 -14.46
C GLU A 67 5.86 -11.50 -13.20
N LEU A 68 6.02 -10.19 -13.08
CA LEU A 68 5.49 -9.41 -11.95
C LEU A 68 3.98 -9.16 -12.16
N LEU A 69 3.15 -9.79 -11.34
CA LEU A 69 1.69 -9.70 -11.41
C LEU A 69 1.11 -8.59 -10.52
N GLY A 70 1.83 -8.20 -9.49
CA GLY A 70 1.40 -7.15 -8.58
C GLY A 70 2.44 -6.86 -7.50
N ALA A 71 2.27 -5.71 -6.86
CA ALA A 71 3.11 -5.28 -5.75
C ALA A 71 2.30 -4.49 -4.72
N GLY A 72 2.75 -4.50 -3.48
CA GLY A 72 2.22 -3.68 -2.41
C GLY A 72 3.29 -3.23 -1.46
N THR A 73 3.10 -2.06 -0.88
CA THR A 73 4.00 -1.48 0.11
C THR A 73 3.24 -1.15 1.39
N ALA A 74 3.83 -1.48 2.52
CA ALA A 74 3.32 -1.13 3.83
C ALA A 74 4.47 -0.75 4.76
N ARG A 75 4.19 0.06 5.77
CA ARG A 75 5.17 0.45 6.79
C ARG A 75 4.53 0.64 8.15
N VAL A 76 5.33 0.49 9.19
CA VAL A 76 4.99 0.94 10.54
C VAL A 76 5.30 2.43 10.62
N LEU A 77 4.36 3.22 11.11
CA LEU A 77 4.56 4.65 11.30
C LEU A 77 5.32 4.92 12.60
N ASP A 78 6.40 5.68 12.51
CA ASP A 78 6.99 6.29 13.68
C ASP A 78 6.10 7.43 14.21
N GLN A 79 6.42 7.96 15.38
CA GLN A 79 5.61 8.99 16.02
C GLN A 79 5.46 10.25 15.18
N ALA A 80 6.52 10.68 14.49
CA ALA A 80 6.50 11.86 13.63
C ALA A 80 5.64 11.65 12.38
N SER A 81 5.86 10.53 11.69
CA SER A 81 5.05 10.13 10.52
C SER A 81 3.59 9.92 10.88
N HIS A 82 3.31 9.37 12.06
CA HIS A 82 1.95 9.19 12.56
C HIS A 82 1.25 10.53 12.78
N ALA A 83 1.93 11.50 13.43
CA ALA A 83 1.37 12.83 13.65
C ALA A 83 1.05 13.57 12.33
N VAL A 84 1.97 13.52 11.36
CA VAL A 84 1.76 14.09 10.02
C VAL A 84 0.58 13.42 9.32
N LEU A 85 0.49 12.09 9.41
CA LEU A 85 -0.60 11.36 8.77
C LEU A 85 -1.94 11.63 9.45
N GLN A 86 -1.99 11.74 10.79
CA GLN A 86 -3.20 12.10 11.53
C GLN A 86 -3.74 13.46 11.10
N ASP A 87 -2.89 14.48 11.01
CA ASP A 87 -3.27 15.81 10.56
C ASP A 87 -3.81 15.76 9.11
N ARG A 88 -3.06 15.12 8.23
CA ARG A 88 -3.43 14.96 6.82
C ARG A 88 -4.72 14.18 6.60
N LEU A 89 -4.92 13.09 7.32
CA LEU A 89 -6.10 12.22 7.19
C LEU A 89 -7.29 12.73 8.00
N ARG A 90 -7.11 13.78 8.82
CA ARG A 90 -8.15 14.31 9.71
C ARG A 90 -8.79 13.22 10.58
N LEU A 91 -7.98 12.27 11.05
CA LEU A 91 -8.44 11.16 11.88
C LEU A 91 -8.47 11.60 13.36
N PRO A 92 -9.65 11.79 13.97
CA PRO A 92 -9.72 11.90 15.43
C PRO A 92 -9.49 10.51 16.04
N GLY A 93 -8.45 10.39 16.90
CA GLY A 93 -8.40 9.28 17.86
C GLY A 93 -7.98 7.92 17.31
N VAL A 94 -7.03 7.82 16.36
CA VAL A 94 -6.21 6.62 16.22
C VAL A 94 -5.21 6.67 17.37
N ASP A 95 -5.68 6.22 18.57
CA ASP A 95 -4.99 6.41 19.83
C ASP A 95 -3.95 5.31 20.10
N ALA A 96 -2.85 5.76 20.67
CA ALA A 96 -1.96 5.04 21.59
C ALA A 96 -1.55 3.60 21.19
N GLY A 97 -1.01 3.42 20.00
CA GLY A 97 -0.44 2.15 19.57
C GLY A 97 0.40 2.34 18.32
N LEU A 98 1.11 1.29 17.91
CA LEU A 98 1.77 1.29 16.62
C LEU A 98 0.71 1.26 15.51
N VAL A 99 0.78 2.20 14.60
CA VAL A 99 -0.09 2.29 13.43
C VAL A 99 0.69 1.86 12.19
N GLY A 100 0.07 0.99 11.41
CA GLY A 100 0.56 0.61 10.09
C GLY A 100 -0.05 1.49 9.00
N GLU A 101 0.72 1.82 7.98
CA GLU A 101 0.24 2.40 6.73
C GLU A 101 0.31 1.37 5.62
N LEU A 102 -0.83 1.06 5.02
CA LEU A 102 -0.86 0.39 3.72
C LEU A 102 -0.78 1.47 2.64
N LYS A 103 0.42 1.64 2.08
CA LYS A 103 0.74 2.79 1.22
C LYS A 103 0.31 2.59 -0.24
N SER A 104 0.51 1.38 -0.78
CA SER A 104 0.12 1.07 -2.16
C SER A 104 -0.17 -0.41 -2.36
N ILE A 105 -1.12 -0.71 -3.23
CA ILE A 105 -1.31 -2.02 -3.85
C ILE A 105 -1.63 -1.79 -5.32
N VAL A 106 -0.85 -2.44 -6.18
CA VAL A 106 -1.03 -2.39 -7.62
C VAL A 106 -1.02 -3.80 -8.19
N VAL A 107 -1.90 -4.04 -9.15
CA VAL A 107 -1.99 -5.31 -9.90
C VAL A 107 -1.86 -5.00 -11.38
N ALA A 108 -0.96 -5.72 -12.06
CA ALA A 108 -0.80 -5.62 -13.50
C ALA A 108 -2.15 -5.84 -14.20
N PRO A 109 -2.49 -5.07 -15.25
CA PRO A 109 -3.81 -5.15 -15.90
C PRO A 109 -4.24 -6.58 -16.27
N ALA A 110 -3.32 -7.37 -16.83
CA ALA A 110 -3.59 -8.76 -17.23
C ALA A 110 -3.84 -9.73 -16.04
N ALA A 111 -3.53 -9.31 -14.80
CA ALA A 111 -3.69 -10.13 -13.59
C ALA A 111 -4.83 -9.65 -12.67
N ARG A 112 -5.57 -8.62 -13.11
CA ARG A 112 -6.75 -8.12 -12.35
C ARG A 112 -7.86 -9.17 -12.31
N GLY A 113 -8.66 -9.15 -11.26
CA GLY A 113 -9.73 -10.15 -11.06
C GLY A 113 -9.23 -11.54 -10.61
N MET A 114 -7.92 -11.83 -10.65
CA MET A 114 -7.34 -13.13 -10.31
C MET A 114 -6.98 -13.31 -8.83
N GLY A 115 -7.39 -12.37 -7.96
CA GLY A 115 -7.11 -12.43 -6.51
C GLY A 115 -5.71 -11.99 -6.12
N VAL A 116 -4.86 -11.55 -7.06
CA VAL A 116 -3.47 -11.11 -6.79
C VAL A 116 -3.43 -9.98 -5.77
N GLY A 117 -4.28 -8.95 -5.93
CA GLY A 117 -4.35 -7.82 -5.01
C GLY A 117 -4.69 -8.24 -3.57
N SER A 118 -5.69 -9.12 -3.40
CA SER A 118 -6.06 -9.65 -2.08
C SER A 118 -4.94 -10.49 -1.44
N THR A 119 -4.18 -11.22 -2.26
CA THR A 119 -3.03 -12.00 -1.79
C THR A 119 -1.89 -11.08 -1.31
N VAL A 120 -1.61 -10.01 -2.05
CA VAL A 120 -0.61 -8.98 -1.67
C VAL A 120 -1.06 -8.24 -0.41
N LEU A 121 -2.34 -7.83 -0.36
CA LEU A 121 -2.93 -7.18 0.82
C LEU A 121 -2.76 -8.03 2.07
N ALA A 122 -3.14 -9.30 2.01
CA ALA A 122 -3.03 -10.20 3.15
C ALA A 122 -1.58 -10.28 3.67
N ALA A 123 -0.58 -10.37 2.78
CA ALA A 123 0.82 -10.39 3.17
C ALA A 123 1.31 -9.06 3.78
N CYS A 124 0.81 -7.91 3.30
CA CYS A 124 1.08 -6.62 3.93
C CYS A 124 0.48 -6.54 5.34
N LEU A 125 -0.75 -7.03 5.52
CA LEU A 125 -1.41 -7.06 6.83
C LEU A 125 -0.72 -8.03 7.80
N ASP A 126 -0.30 -9.21 7.33
CA ASP A 126 0.48 -10.17 8.12
C ASP A 126 1.80 -9.53 8.62
N PHE A 127 2.48 -8.76 7.75
CA PHE A 127 3.69 -8.01 8.14
C PHE A 127 3.37 -6.98 9.24
N LEU A 128 2.37 -6.14 9.07
CA LEU A 128 2.01 -5.11 10.04
C LEU A 128 1.55 -5.72 11.37
N LYS A 129 0.78 -6.80 11.33
CA LYS A 129 0.38 -7.55 12.52
C LYS A 129 1.58 -8.14 13.27
N ALA A 130 2.53 -8.73 12.56
CA ALA A 130 3.76 -9.27 13.14
C ALA A 130 4.66 -8.19 13.77
N ARG A 131 4.49 -6.92 13.37
CA ARG A 131 5.16 -5.74 13.97
C ARG A 131 4.41 -5.15 15.14
N GLY A 132 3.26 -5.70 15.53
CA GLY A 132 2.46 -5.23 16.65
C GLY A 132 1.62 -3.99 16.33
N CYS A 133 1.36 -3.69 15.07
CA CYS A 133 0.43 -2.63 14.72
C CYS A 133 -0.98 -2.97 15.24
N HIS A 134 -1.64 -1.98 15.84
CA HIS A 134 -3.02 -2.11 16.34
C HIS A 134 -4.04 -1.69 15.29
N ASP A 135 -3.72 -0.68 14.51
CA ASP A 135 -4.57 -0.19 13.44
C ASP A 135 -3.75 -0.10 12.14
N VAL A 136 -4.41 -0.28 11.02
CA VAL A 136 -3.86 -0.03 9.69
C VAL A 136 -4.67 1.04 9.00
N VAL A 137 -4.00 2.07 8.51
CA VAL A 137 -4.61 3.13 7.72
C VAL A 137 -4.25 2.98 6.25
N SER A 138 -5.16 3.35 5.37
CA SER A 138 -4.94 3.40 3.93
C SER A 138 -5.73 4.55 3.30
N ALA A 139 -5.14 5.18 2.29
CA ALA A 139 -5.83 6.14 1.44
C ALA A 139 -6.09 5.48 0.08
N SER A 140 -7.35 5.20 -0.22
CA SER A 140 -7.74 4.64 -1.51
C SER A 140 -8.13 5.76 -2.46
N TRP A 141 -7.59 5.69 -3.66
CA TRP A 141 -7.90 6.65 -4.71
C TRP A 141 -9.34 6.50 -5.20
N VAL A 142 -10.06 7.61 -5.27
CA VAL A 142 -11.40 7.64 -5.87
C VAL A 142 -11.23 7.77 -7.38
N SER A 143 -11.48 6.69 -8.08
CA SER A 143 -11.53 6.65 -9.53
C SER A 143 -12.98 6.62 -10.00
N ALA A 144 -13.25 7.30 -11.13
CA ALA A 144 -14.53 7.16 -11.84
C ALA A 144 -14.72 5.74 -12.39
N ASP A 145 -13.62 5.00 -12.56
CA ASP A 145 -13.62 3.61 -12.98
C ASP A 145 -13.41 2.70 -11.75
N PRO A 146 -14.46 1.95 -11.32
CA PRO A 146 -14.38 1.07 -10.16
C PRO A 146 -13.33 -0.05 -10.31
N GLU A 147 -13.01 -0.47 -11.53
CA GLU A 147 -12.00 -1.51 -11.79
C GLU A 147 -10.57 -1.04 -11.45
N HIS A 148 -10.36 0.27 -11.41
CA HIS A 148 -9.09 0.89 -11.05
C HIS A 148 -9.01 1.28 -9.57
N SER A 149 -10.03 0.98 -8.76
CA SER A 149 -10.07 1.32 -7.34
C SER A 149 -9.75 0.11 -6.46
N SER A 150 -8.88 0.30 -5.47
CA SER A 150 -8.63 -0.70 -4.41
C SER A 150 -9.74 -0.74 -3.35
N LEU A 151 -10.68 0.20 -3.37
CA LEU A 151 -11.69 0.42 -2.33
C LEU A 151 -12.47 -0.86 -1.99
N GLY A 152 -13.11 -1.47 -2.97
CA GLY A 152 -13.91 -2.67 -2.73
C GLY A 152 -13.08 -3.88 -2.25
N MET A 153 -11.78 -3.95 -2.58
CA MET A 153 -10.89 -4.98 -2.04
C MET A 153 -10.58 -4.71 -0.57
N LEU A 154 -10.32 -3.47 -0.19
CA LEU A 154 -10.05 -3.05 1.19
C LEU A 154 -11.28 -3.26 2.07
N GLU A 155 -12.47 -2.88 1.61
CA GLU A 155 -13.73 -3.11 2.35
C GLU A 155 -13.99 -4.59 2.60
N ARG A 156 -13.80 -5.44 1.59
CA ARG A 156 -13.91 -6.90 1.78
C ARG A 156 -12.88 -7.48 2.75
N ALA A 157 -11.75 -6.80 2.93
CA ALA A 157 -10.75 -7.17 3.93
C ALA A 157 -11.07 -6.64 5.34
N GLY A 158 -12.17 -5.91 5.51
CA GLY A 158 -12.65 -5.40 6.79
C GLY A 158 -12.27 -3.95 7.09
N PHE A 159 -11.67 -3.24 6.15
CA PHE A 159 -11.42 -1.81 6.31
C PHE A 159 -12.75 -1.04 6.34
N ALA A 160 -12.89 -0.13 7.30
CA ALA A 160 -13.99 0.81 7.39
C ALA A 160 -13.60 2.17 6.81
N GLN A 161 -14.48 2.77 6.00
CA GLN A 161 -14.30 4.14 5.54
C GLN A 161 -14.53 5.10 6.70
N VAL A 162 -13.60 6.06 6.89
CA VAL A 162 -13.68 7.05 7.98
C VAL A 162 -13.76 8.48 7.49
N ALA A 163 -13.25 8.78 6.29
CA ALA A 163 -13.31 10.11 5.68
C ALA A 163 -13.19 10.04 4.16
N THR A 164 -13.57 11.12 3.49
CA THR A 164 -13.20 11.40 2.09
C THR A 164 -12.57 12.78 2.04
N ILE A 165 -11.38 12.86 1.46
CA ILE A 165 -10.59 14.09 1.39
C ILE A 165 -10.42 14.48 -0.08
N PRO A 166 -10.96 15.63 -0.52
CA PRO A 166 -10.77 16.11 -1.88
C PRO A 166 -9.32 16.56 -2.11
N ALA A 167 -8.85 16.48 -3.33
CA ALA A 167 -7.53 16.89 -3.77
C ALA A 167 -6.36 16.35 -2.90
N PHE A 168 -6.52 15.14 -2.37
CA PHE A 168 -5.64 14.54 -1.37
C PHE A 168 -4.18 14.48 -1.81
N TRP A 169 -3.93 14.24 -3.09
CA TRP A 169 -2.57 14.09 -3.62
C TRP A 169 -2.02 15.35 -4.28
N ALA A 170 -2.72 16.51 -4.21
CA ALA A 170 -2.27 17.74 -4.86
C ALA A 170 -0.89 18.20 -4.38
N ASP A 171 -0.69 18.24 -3.05
CA ASP A 171 0.57 18.67 -2.45
C ASP A 171 1.71 17.67 -2.74
N ASP A 172 1.42 16.35 -2.69
CA ASP A 172 2.41 15.31 -3.01
C ASP A 172 2.83 15.39 -4.46
N GLN A 173 1.88 15.62 -5.37
CA GLN A 173 2.16 15.78 -6.78
C GLN A 173 3.03 16.99 -7.02
N GLN A 174 2.71 18.13 -6.42
CA GLN A 174 3.48 19.36 -6.56
C GLN A 174 4.90 19.19 -6.00
N ALA A 175 5.04 18.53 -4.86
CA ALA A 175 6.33 18.31 -4.21
C ALA A 175 7.22 17.30 -4.96
N ALA A 176 6.64 16.21 -5.45
CA ALA A 176 7.36 15.12 -6.08
C ALA A 176 7.46 15.23 -7.61
N GLY A 177 6.63 16.09 -8.23
CA GLY A 177 6.65 16.31 -9.67
C GLY A 177 6.16 15.14 -10.52
N TYR A 178 5.36 14.22 -9.94
CA TYR A 178 4.80 13.12 -10.72
C TYR A 178 3.51 13.52 -11.45
N LEU A 179 3.15 12.79 -12.49
CA LEU A 179 1.93 13.03 -13.25
C LEU A 179 0.84 12.03 -12.86
N CYS A 180 -0.29 12.56 -12.39
CA CYS A 180 -1.47 11.74 -12.09
C CYS A 180 -2.00 11.06 -13.38
N PRO A 181 -2.32 9.76 -13.36
CA PRO A 181 -2.80 9.07 -14.56
C PRO A 181 -4.19 9.53 -15.05
N LEU A 182 -4.96 10.24 -14.20
CA LEU A 182 -6.27 10.81 -14.57
C LEU A 182 -6.23 12.29 -14.87
N CYS A 183 -5.55 13.08 -14.01
CA CYS A 183 -5.57 14.54 -14.10
C CYS A 183 -4.38 15.11 -14.89
N GLY A 184 -3.32 14.31 -15.08
CA GLY A 184 -2.03 14.84 -15.53
C GLY A 184 -1.38 15.68 -14.44
N ASP A 185 -1.07 16.92 -14.76
CA ASP A 185 -0.62 17.93 -13.80
C ASP A 185 -1.80 18.57 -13.08
N GLY A 186 -1.61 19.02 -11.84
CA GLY A 186 -2.68 19.66 -11.04
C GLY A 186 -3.74 18.66 -10.54
N CYS A 187 -3.35 17.64 -9.80
CA CYS A 187 -4.22 16.58 -9.33
C CYS A 187 -5.30 17.09 -8.38
N VAL A 188 -6.56 16.80 -8.72
CA VAL A 188 -7.76 17.10 -7.90
C VAL A 188 -8.45 15.82 -7.38
N CYS A 189 -7.82 14.67 -7.53
CA CYS A 189 -8.37 13.39 -7.12
C CYS A 189 -8.59 13.33 -5.61
N ALA A 190 -9.76 12.83 -5.21
CA ALA A 190 -10.07 12.59 -3.81
C ALA A 190 -9.53 11.24 -3.34
N ALA A 191 -9.30 11.12 -2.02
CA ALA A 191 -9.04 9.86 -1.36
C ALA A 191 -10.18 9.49 -0.42
N VAL A 192 -10.56 8.21 -0.42
CA VAL A 192 -11.29 7.60 0.70
C VAL A 192 -10.25 7.10 1.69
N ILE A 193 -10.36 7.56 2.92
CA ILE A 193 -9.51 7.13 4.03
C ILE A 193 -10.19 5.96 4.73
N LEU A 194 -9.43 4.90 4.91
CA LEU A 194 -9.91 3.66 5.50
C LEU A 194 -9.02 3.25 6.68
N VAL A 195 -9.65 2.64 7.68
CA VAL A 195 -8.97 2.10 8.86
C VAL A 195 -9.40 0.64 9.06
N LEU A 196 -8.44 -0.20 9.39
CA LEU A 196 -8.64 -1.59 9.80
C LEU A 196 -8.04 -1.78 11.20
N PRO A 197 -8.84 -2.00 12.25
CA PRO A 197 -8.34 -2.50 13.52
C PRO A 197 -7.79 -3.91 13.32
N LEU A 198 -6.52 -4.13 13.70
CA LEU A 198 -5.96 -5.48 13.76
C LEU A 198 -6.34 -6.09 15.12
N GLU A 199 -6.82 -7.34 15.12
CA GLU A 199 -7.28 -8.03 16.34
C GLU A 199 -6.20 -8.03 17.43
N GLY A 200 -6.58 -7.54 18.61
CA GLY A 200 -5.74 -7.35 19.79
C GLY A 200 -6.28 -6.28 20.73
N ARG A 201 -7.28 -5.49 20.31
CA ARG A 201 -8.04 -4.66 21.25
C ARG A 201 -8.91 -5.57 22.12
N ASP A 202 -8.43 -5.78 23.34
CA ASP A 202 -9.30 -6.28 24.41
C ASP A 202 -10.49 -5.31 24.52
N SER A 203 -11.67 -5.78 24.13
CA SER A 203 -12.94 -5.02 24.17
C SER A 203 -13.42 -4.81 25.61
N ARG A 204 -12.52 -4.38 26.50
CA ARG A 204 -12.82 -4.03 27.88
C ARG A 204 -12.53 -2.56 28.11
N ARG A 205 -13.47 -1.73 27.74
CA ARG A 205 -13.77 -0.47 28.45
C ARG A 205 -15.24 -0.13 28.30
#